data_37307005f83a803edd9c01360830b15e
#
_entry.id   37307005f83a803edd9c01360830b15e
#
_cell.length_a   1.000
_cell.length_b   1.000
_cell.length_c   1.000
_cell.angle_alpha   90.00
_cell.angle_beta   90.00
_cell.angle_gamma   90.00
#
_symmetry.space_group_name_H-M   'P 1'
#
loop_
_entity.id
_entity.type
_entity.pdbx_description
1 polymer ?
#
loop_
_entity_poly.entity_id
_entity_poly.type
_entity_poly.pdbx_seq_one_letter_code
_entity_poly.pdbx_strand_id
1 'polypeptide(L)'
;MRFVASFAILAAATAVHAAPPTANYLFPAGGQRGQTVELTVSGAFANWPAKCWTSRPGVTVSAATDKGKFSATIAADATPGVVWLRFYDAEGAAAPLPFIVGTLAETIEQEPNDSPQKPQTLSSPATVVNGGLQKRGDVDAFSVGLTQGQTLVAALEAHRTLGSPVDAVLQIVSPQGAVLAQNDDERELDPLLAFVAPATGNYLVRVFGFPAAPDTSIALSGAETYVYRLTITAGGYLDAAFPLAISKDAPTTVELSGWNLPEAAKKIALAAAANQSEIELFEPSLAESLALPVEPHAIIVEAEPNSLDKPQVASLPFTATGRIGERNDRDAFRFAAKKGETLKFAVESRSLGYPLDAVLELFSADGAKSLARNDDAGKEPDAVLTYAVPADGEYQIVVSDLYRHFGPRYVYRLRAERLAADFRLSADAQAFTLAAGKPLEIPLKIERLQNFKGE
;
A
#
# COMPACT_ATOMS: atom_id res chain seq x y z
N MET A 1 -30.67 68.62 -38.88
CA MET A 1 -29.75 67.50 -39.02
C MET A 1 -29.65 66.79 -37.69
N ARG A 2 -30.28 65.61 -37.55
CA ARG A 2 -30.20 64.76 -36.33
C ARG A 2 -29.25 63.59 -36.62
N PHE A 3 -28.13 63.57 -35.91
CA PHE A 3 -27.21 62.42 -35.97
C PHE A 3 -27.73 61.31 -35.06
N VAL A 4 -28.01 60.13 -35.65
CA VAL A 4 -28.27 58.87 -34.92
C VAL A 4 -26.94 58.13 -34.80
N ALA A 5 -26.40 58.05 -33.61
CA ALA A 5 -25.24 57.20 -33.33
C ALA A 5 -25.70 55.80 -33.03
N SER A 6 -25.36 54.84 -33.92
CA SER A 6 -25.58 53.41 -33.67
C SER A 6 -24.44 52.85 -32.82
N PHE A 7 -24.76 52.43 -31.58
CA PHE A 7 -23.84 51.68 -30.74
C PHE A 7 -23.93 50.20 -31.11
N ALA A 8 -22.88 49.62 -31.65
CA ALA A 8 -22.73 48.20 -31.81
C ALA A 8 -22.20 47.60 -30.49
N ILE A 9 -23.04 46.85 -29.80
CA ILE A 9 -22.63 46.06 -28.62
C ILE A 9 -21.92 44.80 -29.12
N LEU A 10 -20.60 44.77 -28.97
CA LEU A 10 -19.81 43.56 -29.20
C LEU A 10 -20.00 42.63 -27.98
N ALA A 11 -20.86 41.62 -28.07
CA ALA A 11 -20.97 40.59 -27.09
C ALA A 11 -19.73 39.68 -27.17
N ALA A 12 -18.78 39.86 -26.26
CA ALA A 12 -17.70 38.89 -26.07
C ALA A 12 -18.31 37.62 -25.46
N ALA A 13 -18.47 36.59 -26.28
CA ALA A 13 -18.80 35.27 -25.77
C ALA A 13 -17.57 34.77 -24.98
N THR A 14 -17.65 34.83 -23.66
CA THR A 14 -16.74 34.10 -22.79
C THR A 14 -17.00 32.62 -22.99
N ALA A 15 -16.08 31.89 -23.61
CA ALA A 15 -16.13 30.43 -23.65
C ALA A 15 -16.10 29.95 -22.20
N VAL A 16 -17.21 29.47 -21.69
CA VAL A 16 -17.27 28.74 -20.40
C VAL A 16 -16.60 27.41 -20.66
N HIS A 17 -15.33 27.26 -20.29
CA HIS A 17 -14.69 25.95 -20.27
C HIS A 17 -15.35 25.09 -19.20
N ALA A 18 -15.65 23.83 -19.54
CA ALA A 18 -16.10 22.86 -18.56
C ALA A 18 -14.98 22.58 -17.53
N ALA A 19 -15.33 22.23 -16.31
CA ALA A 19 -14.34 21.85 -15.31
C ALA A 19 -13.69 20.51 -15.66
N PRO A 20 -12.41 20.29 -15.32
CA PRO A 20 -11.79 18.96 -15.40
C PRO A 20 -12.62 17.91 -14.66
N PRO A 21 -12.52 16.62 -15.06
CA PRO A 21 -13.21 15.56 -14.36
C PRO A 21 -12.69 15.41 -12.92
N THR A 22 -13.58 15.01 -12.02
CA THR A 22 -13.20 14.56 -10.67
C THR A 22 -13.52 13.09 -10.52
N ALA A 23 -12.72 12.37 -9.75
CA ALA A 23 -12.95 10.98 -9.40
C ALA A 23 -12.60 10.79 -7.91
N ASN A 24 -13.56 10.33 -7.11
CA ASN A 24 -13.45 10.26 -5.67
C ASN A 24 -13.15 8.82 -5.20
N TYR A 25 -13.86 7.84 -5.75
CA TYR A 25 -13.66 6.41 -5.55
C TYR A 25 -14.21 5.65 -6.76
N LEU A 26 -13.87 4.38 -6.87
CA LEU A 26 -14.42 3.47 -7.88
C LEU A 26 -14.94 2.19 -7.22
N PHE A 27 -15.95 1.59 -7.83
CA PHE A 27 -16.54 0.33 -7.39
C PHE A 27 -16.91 -0.55 -8.61
N PRO A 28 -16.56 -1.85 -8.59
CA PRO A 28 -15.65 -2.51 -7.65
C PRO A 28 -14.22 -1.99 -7.75
N ALA A 29 -13.44 -2.08 -6.64
CA ALA A 29 -12.10 -1.54 -6.56
C ALA A 29 -11.01 -2.47 -7.13
N GLY A 30 -11.39 -3.51 -7.86
CA GLY A 30 -10.48 -4.46 -8.49
C GLY A 30 -11.19 -5.47 -9.36
N GLY A 31 -10.41 -6.44 -9.86
CA GLY A 31 -10.92 -7.51 -10.68
C GLY A 31 -9.91 -8.64 -10.91
N GLN A 32 -10.41 -9.83 -11.22
CA GLN A 32 -9.60 -11.00 -11.53
C GLN A 32 -8.94 -10.87 -12.91
N ARG A 33 -7.72 -11.33 -13.05
CA ARG A 33 -7.02 -11.50 -14.34
C ARG A 33 -7.86 -12.26 -15.33
N GLY A 34 -7.83 -11.85 -16.60
CA GLY A 34 -8.56 -12.48 -17.68
C GLY A 34 -10.07 -12.16 -17.72
N GLN A 35 -10.54 -11.25 -16.84
CA GLN A 35 -11.95 -10.86 -16.77
C GLN A 35 -12.17 -9.42 -17.22
N THR A 36 -13.42 -9.13 -17.56
CA THR A 36 -13.88 -7.75 -17.78
C THR A 36 -14.83 -7.38 -16.66
N VAL A 37 -14.61 -6.20 -16.07
CA VAL A 37 -15.34 -5.71 -14.90
C VAL A 37 -16.01 -4.38 -15.25
N GLU A 38 -17.30 -4.26 -14.94
CA GLU A 38 -18.03 -3.00 -15.04
C GLU A 38 -17.75 -2.14 -13.81
N LEU A 39 -17.19 -0.93 -14.04
CA LEU A 39 -16.82 0.00 -13.00
C LEU A 39 -17.82 1.15 -12.89
N THR A 40 -18.13 1.54 -11.67
CA THR A 40 -18.75 2.83 -11.36
C THR A 40 -17.70 3.73 -10.77
N VAL A 41 -17.48 4.89 -11.34
CA VAL A 41 -16.57 5.92 -10.81
C VAL A 41 -17.41 7.07 -10.30
N SER A 42 -17.35 7.29 -8.98
CA SER A 42 -18.01 8.42 -8.34
C SER A 42 -17.21 9.69 -8.57
N GLY A 43 -17.87 10.72 -9.05
CA GLY A 43 -17.23 12.00 -9.37
C GLY A 43 -18.04 12.80 -10.39
N ALA A 44 -17.42 13.84 -10.92
CA ALA A 44 -18.03 14.71 -11.93
C ALA A 44 -17.30 14.57 -13.29
N PHE A 45 -18.06 14.30 -14.33
CA PHE A 45 -17.58 14.17 -15.71
C PHE A 45 -18.37 15.15 -16.57
N ALA A 46 -17.89 16.40 -16.72
CA ALA A 46 -18.57 17.40 -17.53
C ALA A 46 -18.62 16.96 -19.01
N ASN A 47 -17.51 16.51 -19.55
CA ASN A 47 -17.39 15.95 -20.89
C ASN A 47 -17.45 14.43 -20.85
N TRP A 48 -18.21 13.83 -21.79
CA TRP A 48 -18.34 12.39 -21.91
C TRP A 48 -18.30 11.98 -23.39
N PRO A 49 -17.64 10.89 -23.78
CA PRO A 49 -16.95 9.93 -22.91
C PRO A 49 -15.59 10.46 -22.39
N ALA A 50 -15.30 10.22 -21.10
CA ALA A 50 -13.99 10.45 -20.54
C ALA A 50 -13.05 9.30 -20.94
N LYS A 51 -11.74 9.60 -20.98
CA LYS A 51 -10.67 8.62 -21.21
C LYS A 51 -10.06 8.19 -19.89
N CYS A 52 -9.36 7.05 -19.88
CA CYS A 52 -8.62 6.57 -18.74
C CYS A 52 -7.18 6.26 -19.14
N TRP A 53 -6.24 6.74 -18.33
CA TRP A 53 -4.83 6.32 -18.35
C TRP A 53 -4.61 5.29 -17.24
N THR A 54 -3.76 4.29 -17.52
CA THR A 54 -3.38 3.24 -16.57
C THR A 54 -1.88 3.29 -16.32
N SER A 55 -1.46 3.09 -15.07
CA SER A 55 -0.04 3.22 -14.67
C SER A 55 0.85 2.10 -15.21
N ARG A 56 0.28 0.98 -15.63
CA ARG A 56 1.01 -0.17 -16.20
C ARG A 56 0.14 -0.92 -17.21
N PRO A 57 0.74 -1.70 -18.12
CA PRO A 57 0.00 -2.49 -19.11
C PRO A 57 -0.82 -3.61 -18.44
N GLY A 58 -1.69 -4.24 -19.25
CA GLY A 58 -2.52 -5.38 -18.82
C GLY A 58 -3.93 -4.98 -18.36
N VAL A 59 -4.23 -3.70 -18.17
CA VAL A 59 -5.57 -3.20 -17.88
C VAL A 59 -5.94 -2.13 -18.89
N THR A 60 -7.07 -2.30 -19.56
CA THR A 60 -7.64 -1.31 -20.49
C THR A 60 -9.01 -0.89 -20.00
N VAL A 61 -9.22 0.42 -19.87
CA VAL A 61 -10.49 0.99 -19.39
C VAL A 61 -11.13 1.83 -20.47
N SER A 62 -12.40 1.55 -20.77
CA SER A 62 -13.22 2.28 -21.75
C SER A 62 -14.50 2.80 -21.10
N ALA A 63 -14.93 3.99 -21.51
CA ALA A 63 -16.19 4.57 -21.05
C ALA A 63 -17.38 3.78 -21.64
N ALA A 64 -18.35 3.48 -20.79
CA ALA A 64 -19.64 2.94 -21.22
C ALA A 64 -20.56 4.05 -21.74
N THR A 65 -21.79 3.70 -22.10
CA THR A 65 -22.78 4.69 -22.55
C THR A 65 -23.16 5.67 -21.45
N ASP A 66 -23.36 5.17 -20.25
CA ASP A 66 -23.80 5.95 -19.10
C ASP A 66 -22.61 6.68 -18.46
N LYS A 67 -22.81 7.96 -18.14
CA LYS A 67 -21.80 8.81 -17.52
C LYS A 67 -21.38 8.24 -16.15
N GLY A 68 -20.06 8.16 -15.92
CA GLY A 68 -19.47 7.58 -14.71
C GLY A 68 -19.38 6.05 -14.73
N LYS A 69 -19.85 5.39 -15.80
CA LYS A 69 -19.68 3.95 -15.98
C LYS A 69 -18.57 3.64 -16.98
N PHE A 70 -17.75 2.66 -16.61
CA PHE A 70 -16.62 2.21 -17.44
C PHE A 70 -16.57 0.69 -17.47
N SER A 71 -15.89 0.15 -18.45
CA SER A 71 -15.57 -1.27 -18.55
C SER A 71 -14.06 -1.44 -18.49
N ALA A 72 -13.56 -2.19 -17.52
CA ALA A 72 -12.14 -2.51 -17.34
C ALA A 72 -11.90 -3.95 -17.82
N THR A 73 -11.14 -4.11 -18.90
CA THR A 73 -10.69 -5.40 -19.40
C THR A 73 -9.29 -5.68 -18.84
N ILE A 74 -9.15 -6.79 -18.12
CA ILE A 74 -7.93 -7.23 -17.48
C ILE A 74 -7.37 -8.39 -18.28
N ALA A 75 -6.16 -8.25 -18.83
CA ALA A 75 -5.52 -9.32 -19.60
C ALA A 75 -5.25 -10.54 -18.72
N ALA A 76 -5.26 -11.73 -19.33
CA ALA A 76 -4.98 -12.99 -18.61
C ALA A 76 -3.54 -13.06 -18.07
N ASP A 77 -2.62 -12.34 -18.68
CA ASP A 77 -1.22 -12.20 -18.30
C ASP A 77 -0.92 -10.90 -17.54
N ALA A 78 -1.96 -10.11 -17.21
CA ALA A 78 -1.76 -8.90 -16.41
C ALA A 78 -1.06 -9.23 -15.08
N THR A 79 -0.05 -8.46 -14.70
CA THR A 79 0.62 -8.61 -13.42
C THR A 79 -0.35 -8.25 -12.29
N PRO A 80 -0.57 -9.10 -11.27
CA PRO A 80 -1.39 -8.76 -10.10
C PRO A 80 -0.86 -7.54 -9.36
N GLY A 81 -1.67 -7.00 -8.43
CA GLY A 81 -1.33 -5.83 -7.62
C GLY A 81 -1.99 -4.55 -8.08
N VAL A 82 -1.57 -3.41 -7.55
CA VAL A 82 -2.21 -2.10 -7.74
C VAL A 82 -1.91 -1.52 -9.12
N VAL A 83 -2.97 -1.11 -9.83
CA VAL A 83 -2.91 -0.32 -11.07
C VAL A 83 -3.60 1.01 -10.81
N TRP A 84 -2.90 2.11 -11.02
CA TRP A 84 -3.49 3.44 -10.89
C TRP A 84 -4.26 3.81 -12.15
N LEU A 85 -5.52 4.19 -11.99
CA LEU A 85 -6.41 4.64 -13.04
C LEU A 85 -6.60 6.15 -12.93
N ARG A 86 -6.32 6.88 -14.00
CA ARG A 86 -6.53 8.32 -14.06
C ARG A 86 -7.50 8.67 -15.17
N PHE A 87 -8.65 9.20 -14.80
CA PHE A 87 -9.70 9.63 -15.73
C PHE A 87 -9.43 11.06 -16.20
N TYR A 88 -9.59 11.30 -17.49
CA TYR A 88 -9.27 12.60 -18.09
C TYR A 88 -10.14 12.90 -19.32
N ASP A 89 -10.24 14.16 -19.66
CA ASP A 89 -10.88 14.68 -20.87
C ASP A 89 -10.07 15.85 -21.47
N ALA A 90 -10.68 16.66 -22.33
CA ALA A 90 -10.02 17.82 -22.95
C ALA A 90 -9.71 18.96 -21.97
N GLU A 91 -10.41 19.01 -20.83
CA GLU A 91 -10.28 20.07 -19.82
C GLU A 91 -9.25 19.73 -18.75
N GLY A 92 -8.85 18.43 -18.63
CA GLY A 92 -7.85 18.01 -17.67
C GLY A 92 -8.04 16.58 -17.17
N ALA A 93 -7.47 16.27 -15.99
CA ALA A 93 -7.46 14.95 -15.40
C ALA A 93 -7.84 14.98 -13.91
N ALA A 94 -8.53 13.94 -13.47
CA ALA A 94 -8.80 13.65 -12.06
C ALA A 94 -7.54 13.19 -11.32
N ALA A 95 -7.59 13.12 -9.98
CA ALA A 95 -6.63 12.37 -9.20
C ALA A 95 -6.66 10.88 -9.58
N PRO A 96 -5.53 10.17 -9.53
CA PRO A 96 -5.52 8.73 -9.82
C PRO A 96 -6.21 7.98 -8.69
N LEU A 97 -6.93 6.90 -9.06
CA LEU A 97 -7.56 5.97 -8.14
C LEU A 97 -6.91 4.59 -8.25
N PRO A 98 -6.73 3.86 -7.15
CA PRO A 98 -6.19 2.51 -7.17
C PRO A 98 -7.24 1.51 -7.67
N PHE A 99 -6.79 0.54 -8.47
CA PHE A 99 -7.54 -0.61 -8.93
C PHE A 99 -6.67 -1.85 -8.74
N ILE A 100 -7.16 -2.86 -8.04
CA ILE A 100 -6.35 -4.03 -7.69
C ILE A 100 -6.63 -5.18 -8.64
N VAL A 101 -5.62 -5.62 -9.37
CA VAL A 101 -5.67 -6.83 -10.19
C VAL A 101 -5.39 -8.03 -9.31
N GLY A 102 -6.36 -8.94 -9.18
CA GLY A 102 -6.28 -10.14 -8.35
C GLY A 102 -6.10 -11.44 -9.16
N THR A 103 -5.77 -12.51 -8.44
CA THR A 103 -5.64 -13.87 -8.99
C THR A 103 -6.87 -14.73 -8.70
N LEU A 104 -7.58 -14.48 -7.62
CA LEU A 104 -8.76 -15.22 -7.20
C LEU A 104 -10.01 -14.78 -7.95
N ALA A 105 -11.02 -15.67 -7.99
CA ALA A 105 -12.36 -15.32 -8.42
C ALA A 105 -12.93 -14.22 -7.51
N GLU A 106 -13.64 -13.27 -8.13
CA GLU A 106 -14.23 -12.14 -7.42
C GLU A 106 -15.74 -12.15 -7.50
N THR A 107 -16.37 -11.65 -6.45
CA THR A 107 -17.82 -11.41 -6.40
C THR A 107 -18.10 -10.03 -5.87
N ILE A 108 -19.28 -9.53 -6.15
CA ILE A 108 -19.78 -8.28 -5.56
C ILE A 108 -20.65 -8.64 -4.37
N GLU A 109 -20.55 -7.84 -3.33
CA GLU A 109 -21.45 -7.86 -2.21
C GLU A 109 -22.92 -7.75 -2.65
N GLN A 110 -23.79 -8.48 -1.97
CA GLN A 110 -25.24 -8.51 -2.24
C GLN A 110 -26.01 -8.16 -0.97
N GLU A 111 -26.64 -7.02 -0.99
CA GLU A 111 -27.52 -6.57 0.06
C GLU A 111 -28.95 -7.13 -0.04
N PRO A 112 -29.66 -7.35 1.11
CA PRO A 112 -29.21 -7.12 2.47
C PRO A 112 -28.43 -8.32 3.03
N ASN A 113 -27.26 -8.08 3.63
CA ASN A 113 -26.42 -9.06 4.29
C ASN A 113 -26.02 -8.67 5.73
N ASP A 114 -26.62 -7.61 6.30
CA ASP A 114 -26.34 -7.05 7.64
C ASP A 114 -26.52 -8.04 8.82
N SER A 115 -27.28 -9.12 8.59
CA SER A 115 -27.71 -10.01 9.66
C SER A 115 -27.00 -11.36 9.59
N PRO A 116 -26.53 -11.89 10.74
CA PRO A 116 -25.98 -13.26 10.81
C PRO A 116 -26.98 -14.35 10.33
N GLN A 117 -28.28 -14.06 10.31
CA GLN A 117 -29.32 -14.97 9.83
C GLN A 117 -29.51 -14.91 8.32
N LYS A 118 -28.96 -13.88 7.66
CA LYS A 118 -29.07 -13.70 6.20
C LYS A 118 -27.73 -13.26 5.61
N PRO A 119 -26.65 -14.02 5.84
CA PRO A 119 -25.38 -13.70 5.26
C PRO A 119 -25.38 -13.97 3.75
N GLN A 120 -24.56 -13.27 3.00
CA GLN A 120 -24.24 -13.69 1.63
C GLN A 120 -23.44 -15.00 1.66
N THR A 121 -23.95 -16.06 1.05
CA THR A 121 -23.25 -17.35 0.99
C THR A 121 -22.23 -17.33 -0.13
N LEU A 122 -20.96 -17.61 0.21
CA LEU A 122 -19.89 -17.72 -0.78
C LEU A 122 -19.85 -19.13 -1.36
N SER A 123 -19.79 -19.22 -2.69
CA SER A 123 -19.75 -20.50 -3.41
C SER A 123 -18.42 -21.23 -3.32
N SER A 124 -17.36 -20.52 -2.90
CA SER A 124 -15.99 -21.03 -2.75
C SER A 124 -15.35 -20.44 -1.50
N PRO A 125 -14.54 -21.24 -0.76
CA PRO A 125 -13.69 -20.70 0.31
C PRO A 125 -12.40 -20.04 -0.22
N ALA A 126 -12.38 -19.63 -1.48
CA ALA A 126 -11.30 -18.87 -2.12
C ALA A 126 -11.92 -17.83 -3.05
N THR A 127 -12.23 -16.65 -2.52
CA THR A 127 -12.99 -15.60 -3.20
C THR A 127 -12.54 -14.24 -2.69
N VAL A 128 -12.54 -13.24 -3.58
CA VAL A 128 -12.47 -11.83 -3.19
C VAL A 128 -13.85 -11.23 -3.29
N VAL A 129 -14.33 -10.60 -2.23
CA VAL A 129 -15.58 -9.83 -2.21
C VAL A 129 -15.25 -8.36 -2.37
N ASN A 130 -15.79 -7.72 -3.40
CA ASN A 130 -15.81 -6.26 -3.52
C ASN A 130 -17.08 -5.76 -2.84
N GLY A 131 -16.95 -5.00 -1.78
CA GLY A 131 -18.06 -4.52 -0.98
C GLY A 131 -17.89 -3.08 -0.51
N GLY A 132 -18.84 -2.61 0.30
CA GLY A 132 -18.79 -1.29 0.87
C GLY A 132 -19.79 -1.11 2.02
N LEU A 133 -19.33 -0.56 3.13
CA LEU A 133 -20.18 -0.16 4.27
C LEU A 133 -20.94 1.12 3.90
N GLN A 134 -22.07 0.95 3.19
CA GLN A 134 -22.73 2.03 2.44
C GLN A 134 -23.51 3.00 3.30
N LYS A 135 -23.88 2.61 4.51
CA LYS A 135 -24.73 3.41 5.43
C LYS A 135 -24.26 3.29 6.88
N ARG A 136 -24.61 4.24 7.69
CA ARG A 136 -24.33 4.17 9.14
C ARG A 136 -24.99 2.93 9.76
N GLY A 137 -24.18 2.16 10.50
CA GLY A 137 -24.62 0.92 11.13
C GLY A 137 -24.52 -0.31 10.23
N ASP A 138 -23.92 -0.18 9.06
CA ASP A 138 -23.70 -1.25 8.12
C ASP A 138 -22.80 -2.34 8.68
N VAL A 139 -23.15 -3.59 8.39
CA VAL A 139 -22.41 -4.77 8.85
C VAL A 139 -22.55 -5.85 7.79
N ASP A 140 -21.50 -6.16 7.07
CA ASP A 140 -21.54 -7.17 6.03
C ASP A 140 -21.19 -8.54 6.60
N ALA A 141 -21.97 -9.55 6.28
CA ALA A 141 -21.77 -10.91 6.75
C ALA A 141 -21.71 -11.88 5.55
N PHE A 142 -20.61 -12.65 5.49
CA PHE A 142 -20.36 -13.64 4.44
C PHE A 142 -20.25 -15.02 5.08
N SER A 143 -21.01 -16.00 4.55
CA SER A 143 -20.98 -17.39 5.03
C SER A 143 -20.01 -18.21 4.19
N VAL A 144 -19.09 -18.91 4.85
CA VAL A 144 -18.09 -19.79 4.23
C VAL A 144 -18.08 -21.15 4.93
N GLY A 145 -18.14 -22.24 4.15
CA GLY A 145 -18.03 -23.61 4.66
C GLY A 145 -16.57 -24.00 4.91
N LEU A 146 -16.25 -24.47 6.12
CA LEU A 146 -14.93 -24.97 6.48
C LEU A 146 -15.00 -26.38 7.04
N THR A 147 -13.95 -27.17 6.82
CA THR A 147 -13.72 -28.46 7.50
C THR A 147 -12.89 -28.26 8.74
N GLN A 148 -13.04 -29.13 9.72
CA GLN A 148 -12.24 -29.11 10.95
C GLN A 148 -10.73 -29.14 10.63
N GLY A 149 -9.97 -28.25 11.27
CA GLY A 149 -8.52 -28.10 11.08
C GLY A 149 -8.12 -27.26 9.87
N GLN A 150 -9.06 -26.86 9.01
CA GLN A 150 -8.80 -25.99 7.88
C GLN A 150 -8.50 -24.56 8.36
N THR A 151 -7.46 -23.95 7.82
CA THR A 151 -7.12 -22.55 8.11
C THR A 151 -7.80 -21.65 7.09
N LEU A 152 -8.61 -20.72 7.56
CA LEU A 152 -9.19 -19.62 6.80
C LEU A 152 -8.33 -18.37 7.00
N VAL A 153 -8.02 -17.66 5.91
CA VAL A 153 -7.49 -16.29 5.95
C VAL A 153 -8.57 -15.34 5.45
N ALA A 154 -8.85 -14.31 6.23
CA ALA A 154 -9.68 -13.18 5.86
C ALA A 154 -8.83 -11.91 5.94
N ALA A 155 -8.63 -11.21 4.82
CA ALA A 155 -7.81 -10.00 4.73
C ALA A 155 -8.57 -8.91 4.00
N LEU A 156 -8.65 -7.74 4.60
CA LEU A 156 -9.38 -6.60 4.05
C LEU A 156 -8.40 -5.54 3.56
N GLU A 157 -8.62 -5.08 2.35
CA GLU A 157 -7.94 -3.92 1.75
C GLU A 157 -8.97 -2.79 1.61
N ALA A 158 -8.80 -1.71 2.37
CA ALA A 158 -9.67 -0.54 2.37
C ALA A 158 -8.88 0.76 2.59
N HIS A 159 -8.40 1.00 3.81
CA HIS A 159 -7.77 2.26 4.19
C HIS A 159 -6.41 2.42 3.49
N ARG A 160 -5.52 1.47 3.67
CA ARG A 160 -4.12 1.54 3.25
C ARG A 160 -3.95 1.67 1.74
N THR A 161 -4.62 0.82 0.97
CA THR A 161 -4.47 0.75 -0.49
C THR A 161 -5.52 1.57 -1.22
N LEU A 162 -6.79 1.46 -0.82
CA LEU A 162 -7.90 2.11 -1.53
C LEU A 162 -8.15 3.54 -1.08
N GLY A 163 -7.55 3.98 0.04
CA GLY A 163 -7.81 5.31 0.61
C GLY A 163 -9.23 5.47 1.15
N SER A 164 -9.91 4.36 1.43
CA SER A 164 -11.23 4.35 2.04
C SER A 164 -11.15 4.93 3.46
N PRO A 165 -12.02 5.87 3.86
CA PRO A 165 -11.93 6.53 5.16
C PRO A 165 -12.55 5.69 6.29
N VAL A 166 -12.37 4.39 6.24
CA VAL A 166 -12.87 3.40 7.21
C VAL A 166 -11.73 2.83 8.05
N ASP A 167 -11.98 2.73 9.34
CA ASP A 167 -11.28 1.93 10.32
C ASP A 167 -12.09 0.64 10.49
N ALA A 168 -11.65 -0.41 9.81
CA ALA A 168 -12.44 -1.62 9.62
C ALA A 168 -12.17 -2.67 10.69
N VAL A 169 -13.20 -3.42 11.05
CA VAL A 169 -13.10 -4.57 11.96
C VAL A 169 -13.55 -5.83 11.25
N LEU A 170 -12.72 -6.88 11.32
CA LEU A 170 -13.06 -8.23 10.89
C LEU A 170 -13.39 -9.11 12.09
N GLN A 171 -14.43 -9.93 11.96
CA GLN A 171 -14.76 -10.99 12.92
C GLN A 171 -14.99 -12.32 12.22
N ILE A 172 -14.53 -13.40 12.86
CA ILE A 172 -14.97 -14.77 12.52
C ILE A 172 -15.99 -15.20 13.59
N VAL A 173 -17.17 -15.57 13.11
CA VAL A 173 -18.30 -15.94 13.96
C VAL A 173 -18.66 -17.40 13.74
N SER A 174 -18.90 -18.13 14.83
CA SER A 174 -19.31 -19.54 14.77
C SER A 174 -20.69 -19.73 14.17
N PRO A 175 -21.05 -20.96 13.73
CA PRO A 175 -22.42 -21.29 13.33
C PRO A 175 -23.49 -20.97 14.38
N GLN A 176 -23.09 -20.89 15.66
CA GLN A 176 -23.98 -20.58 16.80
C GLN A 176 -24.04 -19.09 17.15
N GLY A 177 -23.27 -18.25 16.41
CA GLY A 177 -23.28 -16.79 16.61
C GLY A 177 -22.24 -16.25 17.60
N ALA A 178 -21.32 -17.09 18.11
CA ALA A 178 -20.24 -16.63 18.97
C ALA A 178 -19.08 -16.06 18.14
N VAL A 179 -18.53 -14.92 18.54
CA VAL A 179 -17.29 -14.37 17.96
C VAL A 179 -16.13 -15.25 18.40
N LEU A 180 -15.40 -15.82 17.45
CA LEU A 180 -14.28 -16.72 17.68
C LEU A 180 -12.93 -16.04 17.50
N ALA A 181 -12.84 -15.05 16.61
CA ALA A 181 -11.66 -14.25 16.38
C ALA A 181 -12.08 -12.85 15.91
N GLN A 182 -11.26 -11.86 16.19
CA GLN A 182 -11.42 -10.48 15.76
C GLN A 182 -10.06 -9.84 15.52
N ASN A 183 -9.99 -8.96 14.54
CA ASN A 183 -8.86 -8.08 14.29
C ASN A 183 -9.35 -6.75 13.69
N ASP A 184 -8.63 -5.67 13.95
CA ASP A 184 -8.91 -4.31 13.48
C ASP A 184 -7.69 -3.62 12.85
N ASP A 185 -6.48 -3.82 13.36
CA ASP A 185 -5.29 -3.02 13.04
C ASP A 185 -4.06 -3.87 12.65
N GLU A 186 -4.20 -4.94 11.87
CA GLU A 186 -3.06 -5.80 11.52
C GLU A 186 -2.13 -5.16 10.48
N ARG A 187 -2.71 -4.38 9.56
CA ARG A 187 -2.00 -3.65 8.51
C ARG A 187 -2.49 -2.20 8.51
N GLU A 188 -2.02 -1.40 9.46
CA GLU A 188 -2.61 -0.10 9.79
C GLU A 188 -4.09 -0.28 10.21
N LEU A 189 -5.04 0.41 9.56
CA LEU A 189 -6.48 0.27 9.81
C LEU A 189 -7.15 -0.85 8.98
N ASP A 190 -6.35 -1.68 8.31
CA ASP A 190 -6.85 -2.80 7.51
C ASP A 190 -6.63 -4.13 8.25
N PRO A 191 -7.70 -4.82 8.66
CA PRO A 191 -7.61 -6.04 9.43
C PRO A 191 -7.25 -7.27 8.60
N LEU A 192 -6.53 -8.21 9.24
CA LEU A 192 -6.23 -9.54 8.72
C LEU A 192 -6.41 -10.58 9.82
N LEU A 193 -7.10 -11.67 9.51
CA LEU A 193 -7.31 -12.80 10.39
C LEU A 193 -6.87 -14.10 9.74
N ALA A 194 -6.12 -14.92 10.48
CA ALA A 194 -5.92 -16.33 10.18
C ALA A 194 -6.59 -17.17 11.28
N PHE A 195 -7.52 -18.02 10.88
CA PHE A 195 -8.38 -18.78 11.81
C PHE A 195 -8.39 -20.26 11.46
N VAL A 196 -8.11 -21.11 12.43
CA VAL A 196 -8.20 -22.57 12.29
C VAL A 196 -9.58 -23.04 12.76
N ALA A 197 -10.37 -23.64 11.87
CA ALA A 197 -11.71 -24.10 12.16
C ALA A 197 -11.70 -25.24 13.21
N PRO A 198 -12.30 -25.06 14.41
CA PRO A 198 -12.31 -26.08 15.45
C PRO A 198 -13.26 -27.25 15.14
N ALA A 199 -14.19 -27.06 14.23
CA ALA A 199 -15.16 -28.07 13.79
C ALA A 199 -15.57 -27.78 12.33
N THR A 200 -16.07 -28.81 11.65
CA THR A 200 -16.69 -28.66 10.33
C THR A 200 -18.01 -27.89 10.46
N GLY A 201 -18.22 -26.85 9.63
CA GLY A 201 -19.43 -26.03 9.65
C GLY A 201 -19.33 -24.77 8.79
N ASN A 202 -20.42 -23.99 8.79
CA ASN A 202 -20.47 -22.69 8.13
C ASN A 202 -20.11 -21.59 9.13
N TYR A 203 -19.03 -20.90 8.85
CA TYR A 203 -18.57 -19.75 9.64
C TYR A 203 -18.97 -18.47 8.95
N LEU A 204 -19.15 -17.39 9.71
CA LEU A 204 -19.40 -16.07 9.17
C LEU A 204 -18.12 -15.24 9.27
N VAL A 205 -17.76 -14.59 8.16
CA VAL A 205 -16.81 -13.49 8.12
C VAL A 205 -17.63 -12.20 8.16
N ARG A 206 -17.46 -11.38 9.18
CA ARG A 206 -18.19 -10.11 9.34
C ARG A 206 -17.26 -8.94 9.21
N VAL A 207 -17.72 -7.91 8.49
CA VAL A 207 -17.04 -6.61 8.33
C VAL A 207 -17.96 -5.53 8.89
N PHE A 208 -17.41 -4.62 9.65
CA PHE A 208 -18.01 -3.37 10.05
C PHE A 208 -16.91 -2.36 10.35
N GLY A 209 -17.22 -1.10 10.56
CA GLY A 209 -16.15 -0.12 10.75
C GLY A 209 -16.57 1.13 11.53
N PHE A 210 -15.52 1.90 11.83
CA PHE A 210 -15.56 3.22 12.43
C PHE A 210 -14.93 4.22 11.46
N PRO A 211 -15.04 5.55 11.68
CA PRO A 211 -14.29 6.51 10.88
C PRO A 211 -12.79 6.38 11.12
N ALA A 212 -11.96 6.34 10.07
CA ALA A 212 -10.50 6.35 10.17
C ALA A 212 -9.97 7.59 10.91
N ALA A 213 -10.65 8.74 10.77
CA ALA A 213 -10.41 9.92 11.61
C ALA A 213 -11.35 9.85 12.81
N PRO A 214 -10.82 9.62 14.03
CA PRO A 214 -11.66 9.49 15.22
C PRO A 214 -12.53 10.72 15.45
N ASP A 215 -13.80 10.47 15.76
CA ASP A 215 -14.76 11.50 16.20
C ASP A 215 -15.33 11.16 17.59
N THR A 216 -16.35 11.87 18.02
CA THR A 216 -17.02 11.61 19.31
C THR A 216 -18.07 10.50 19.24
N SER A 217 -18.27 9.88 18.07
CA SER A 217 -19.25 8.82 17.86
C SER A 217 -18.68 7.46 18.22
N ILE A 218 -19.45 6.69 18.98
CA ILE A 218 -19.14 5.26 19.27
C ILE A 218 -20.00 4.31 18.41
N ALA A 219 -20.77 4.85 17.46
CA ALA A 219 -21.63 4.06 16.58
C ALA A 219 -20.86 3.60 15.36
N LEU A 220 -21.23 2.42 14.84
CA LEU A 220 -20.72 1.92 13.57
C LEU A 220 -20.96 2.95 12.47
N SER A 221 -19.94 3.17 11.67
CA SER A 221 -19.91 4.14 10.58
C SER A 221 -20.22 3.47 9.25
N GLY A 222 -20.51 4.26 8.22
CA GLY A 222 -20.71 3.80 6.86
C GLY A 222 -21.08 4.99 5.96
N ALA A 223 -20.58 4.95 4.74
CA ALA A 223 -20.80 5.94 3.69
C ALA A 223 -20.49 5.31 2.31
N GLU A 224 -20.97 5.91 1.25
CA GLU A 224 -20.70 5.43 -0.13
C GLU A 224 -19.20 5.33 -0.46
N THR A 225 -18.35 6.09 0.25
CA THR A 225 -16.89 6.06 0.09
C THR A 225 -16.20 4.95 0.86
N TYR A 226 -16.91 4.18 1.71
CA TYR A 226 -16.35 3.11 2.52
C TYR A 226 -16.28 1.81 1.72
N VAL A 227 -15.58 1.87 0.60
CA VAL A 227 -15.36 0.71 -0.27
C VAL A 227 -14.22 -0.17 0.26
N TYR A 228 -14.35 -1.48 0.09
CA TYR A 228 -13.33 -2.44 0.46
C TYR A 228 -13.23 -3.60 -0.53
N ARG A 229 -12.11 -4.32 -0.46
CA ARG A 229 -11.91 -5.65 -1.03
C ARG A 229 -11.56 -6.61 0.10
N LEU A 230 -12.36 -7.64 0.26
CA LEU A 230 -12.19 -8.68 1.27
C LEU A 230 -11.75 -9.98 0.62
N THR A 231 -10.51 -10.37 0.80
CA THR A 231 -10.01 -11.69 0.44
C THR A 231 -10.43 -12.69 1.51
N ILE A 232 -11.15 -13.74 1.13
CA ILE A 232 -11.50 -14.88 1.98
C ILE A 232 -10.93 -16.12 1.31
N THR A 233 -9.95 -16.78 1.94
CA THR A 233 -9.32 -17.96 1.36
C THR A 233 -8.97 -19.03 2.38
N ALA A 234 -9.27 -20.29 2.05
CA ALA A 234 -8.73 -21.46 2.72
C ALA A 234 -7.59 -22.12 1.91
N GLY A 235 -7.22 -21.52 0.77
CA GLY A 235 -6.02 -21.80 0.00
C GLY A 235 -4.79 -21.05 0.49
N GLY A 236 -3.73 -21.06 -0.31
CA GLY A 236 -2.49 -20.35 0.01
C GLY A 236 -2.70 -18.83 0.03
N TYR A 237 -2.19 -18.16 1.06
CA TYR A 237 -2.18 -16.72 1.22
C TYR A 237 -0.77 -16.22 1.47
N LEU A 238 -0.28 -15.33 0.63
CA LEU A 238 1.04 -14.71 0.75
C LEU A 238 0.96 -13.50 1.69
N ASP A 239 1.67 -13.55 2.81
CA ASP A 239 1.69 -12.47 3.80
C ASP A 239 2.97 -11.65 3.74
N ALA A 240 4.12 -12.30 3.63
CA ALA A 240 5.40 -11.64 3.64
C ALA A 240 6.45 -12.35 2.78
N ALA A 241 7.45 -11.58 2.39
CA ALA A 241 8.63 -12.03 1.68
C ALA A 241 9.88 -11.60 2.44
N PHE A 242 10.94 -12.40 2.44
CA PHE A 242 12.23 -12.06 3.02
C PHE A 242 13.36 -12.55 2.12
N PRO A 243 14.33 -11.68 1.75
CA PRO A 243 14.50 -10.27 2.10
C PRO A 243 13.43 -9.34 1.50
N LEU A 244 13.27 -8.14 2.10
CA LEU A 244 12.30 -7.11 1.67
C LEU A 244 12.80 -6.23 0.50
N ALA A 245 13.84 -6.67 -0.19
CA ALA A 245 14.40 -5.98 -1.35
C ALA A 245 15.09 -6.98 -2.27
N ILE A 246 15.22 -6.63 -3.55
CA ILE A 246 15.90 -7.40 -4.57
C ILE A 246 17.16 -6.66 -5.01
N SER A 247 18.29 -7.35 -5.15
CA SER A 247 19.49 -6.77 -5.73
C SER A 247 19.34 -6.61 -7.25
N LYS A 248 19.76 -5.46 -7.78
CA LYS A 248 19.83 -5.22 -9.22
C LYS A 248 20.88 -6.09 -9.92
N ASP A 249 21.97 -6.38 -9.22
CA ASP A 249 23.18 -6.96 -9.84
C ASP A 249 23.23 -8.49 -9.81
N ALA A 250 22.38 -9.13 -9.00
CA ALA A 250 22.35 -10.58 -8.85
C ALA A 250 20.95 -11.10 -8.47
N PRO A 251 20.61 -12.33 -8.89
CA PRO A 251 19.37 -12.96 -8.43
C PRO A 251 19.33 -13.05 -6.90
N THR A 252 18.16 -12.70 -6.34
CA THR A 252 17.89 -12.78 -4.91
C THR A 252 16.94 -13.94 -4.65
N THR A 253 17.33 -14.88 -3.77
CA THR A 253 16.40 -15.90 -3.28
C THR A 253 15.54 -15.29 -2.19
N VAL A 254 14.23 -15.30 -2.40
CA VAL A 254 13.24 -14.77 -1.49
C VAL A 254 12.49 -15.91 -0.84
N GLU A 255 12.42 -15.91 0.47
CA GLU A 255 11.58 -16.81 1.27
C GLU A 255 10.20 -16.19 1.42
N LEU A 256 9.16 -16.97 1.15
CA LEU A 256 7.77 -16.54 1.28
C LEU A 256 7.19 -17.09 2.57
N SER A 257 6.44 -16.26 3.28
CA SER A 257 5.70 -16.64 4.47
C SER A 257 4.23 -16.22 4.35
N GLY A 258 3.38 -16.92 5.10
CA GLY A 258 1.94 -16.75 5.08
C GLY A 258 1.23 -18.03 5.54
N TRP A 259 0.00 -18.21 5.11
CA TRP A 259 -0.81 -19.34 5.53
C TRP A 259 -1.11 -20.28 4.36
N ASN A 260 -1.17 -21.58 4.64
CA ASN A 260 -1.48 -22.64 3.68
C ASN A 260 -0.55 -22.63 2.44
N LEU A 261 0.70 -22.16 2.58
CA LEU A 261 1.65 -22.12 1.47
C LEU A 261 2.09 -23.53 1.09
N PRO A 262 2.01 -23.92 -0.20
CA PRO A 262 2.67 -25.12 -0.69
C PRO A 262 4.19 -25.05 -0.48
N GLU A 263 4.83 -26.16 -0.13
CA GLU A 263 6.30 -26.19 0.08
C GLU A 263 7.07 -25.66 -1.12
N ALA A 264 6.63 -25.95 -2.34
CA ALA A 264 7.25 -25.49 -3.57
C ALA A 264 7.17 -23.96 -3.76
N ALA A 265 6.21 -23.30 -3.12
CA ALA A 265 6.03 -21.85 -3.20
C ALA A 265 6.78 -21.07 -2.11
N LYS A 266 7.41 -21.73 -1.14
CA LYS A 266 8.07 -21.06 -0.02
C LYS A 266 9.38 -20.36 -0.36
N LYS A 267 9.98 -20.66 -1.50
CA LYS A 267 11.22 -20.01 -1.96
C LYS A 267 11.16 -19.74 -3.45
N ILE A 268 11.50 -18.53 -3.84
CA ILE A 268 11.54 -18.12 -5.24
C ILE A 268 12.82 -17.33 -5.51
N ALA A 269 13.44 -17.56 -6.66
CA ALA A 269 14.57 -16.75 -7.11
C ALA A 269 14.05 -15.64 -8.03
N LEU A 270 14.33 -14.40 -7.68
CA LEU A 270 13.96 -13.21 -8.44
C LEU A 270 15.19 -12.51 -8.99
N ALA A 271 15.11 -12.08 -10.24
CA ALA A 271 16.13 -11.28 -10.90
C ALA A 271 15.49 -10.03 -11.50
N ALA A 272 16.07 -8.87 -11.24
CA ALA A 272 15.58 -7.61 -11.76
C ALA A 272 15.99 -7.39 -13.21
N ALA A 273 15.11 -6.82 -14.03
CA ALA A 273 15.45 -6.31 -15.35
C ALA A 273 16.23 -4.98 -15.24
N ALA A 274 16.95 -4.60 -16.30
CA ALA A 274 17.94 -3.50 -16.28
C ALA A 274 17.44 -2.15 -15.76
N ASN A 275 16.16 -1.82 -15.99
CA ASN A 275 15.56 -0.53 -15.57
C ASN A 275 14.37 -0.72 -14.62
N GLN A 276 14.28 -1.86 -13.97
CA GLN A 276 13.22 -2.17 -13.05
C GLN A 276 13.56 -1.63 -11.67
N SER A 277 12.66 -0.85 -11.09
CA SER A 277 12.80 -0.30 -9.74
C SER A 277 12.02 -1.10 -8.69
N GLU A 278 11.13 -2.00 -9.15
CA GLU A 278 10.25 -2.80 -8.31
C GLU A 278 9.86 -4.09 -9.04
N ILE A 279 9.74 -5.18 -8.32
CA ILE A 279 9.20 -6.46 -8.82
C ILE A 279 7.91 -6.74 -8.07
N GLU A 280 6.83 -6.93 -8.81
CA GLU A 280 5.60 -7.49 -8.25
C GLU A 280 5.76 -9.00 -8.13
N LEU A 281 5.96 -9.45 -6.90
CA LEU A 281 6.06 -10.86 -6.54
C LEU A 281 4.67 -11.45 -6.42
N PHE A 282 4.37 -12.44 -7.24
CA PHE A 282 3.16 -13.24 -7.11
C PHE A 282 3.42 -14.69 -7.49
N GLU A 283 2.66 -15.59 -6.89
CA GLU A 283 2.62 -17.02 -7.22
C GLU A 283 1.17 -17.35 -7.56
N PRO A 284 0.87 -17.92 -8.76
CA PRO A 284 -0.51 -18.14 -9.22
C PRO A 284 -1.38 -18.99 -8.30
N SER A 285 -0.78 -19.84 -7.46
CA SER A 285 -1.48 -20.68 -6.48
C SER A 285 -1.82 -19.96 -5.17
N LEU A 286 -1.32 -18.71 -4.99
CA LEU A 286 -1.50 -17.93 -3.77
C LEU A 286 -2.45 -16.76 -4.01
N ALA A 287 -3.23 -16.44 -3.00
CA ALA A 287 -3.86 -15.15 -2.88
C ALA A 287 -2.82 -14.11 -2.48
N GLU A 288 -2.97 -12.88 -2.92
CA GLU A 288 -2.13 -11.74 -2.66
C GLU A 288 -0.85 -11.69 -3.52
N SER A 289 -0.33 -10.50 -3.67
CA SER A 289 0.96 -10.21 -4.29
C SER A 289 1.70 -9.18 -3.46
N LEU A 290 3.03 -9.11 -3.59
CA LEU A 290 3.87 -8.19 -2.84
C LEU A 290 4.80 -7.43 -3.78
N ALA A 291 4.84 -6.12 -3.66
CA ALA A 291 5.81 -5.29 -4.37
C ALA A 291 7.15 -5.29 -3.62
N LEU A 292 8.21 -5.75 -4.29
CA LEU A 292 9.56 -5.74 -3.74
C LEU A 292 10.42 -4.73 -4.50
N PRO A 293 11.02 -3.74 -3.83
CA PRO A 293 11.90 -2.78 -4.47
C PRO A 293 13.18 -3.42 -4.96
N VAL A 294 13.71 -2.88 -6.06
CA VAL A 294 15.01 -3.25 -6.62
C VAL A 294 16.03 -2.20 -6.18
N GLU A 295 16.98 -2.62 -5.35
CA GLU A 295 18.05 -1.75 -4.87
C GLU A 295 19.19 -1.67 -5.89
N PRO A 296 19.77 -0.47 -6.10
CA PRO A 296 20.82 -0.24 -7.10
C PRO A 296 22.17 -0.85 -6.73
N HIS A 297 22.32 -1.39 -5.53
CA HIS A 297 23.52 -2.01 -4.98
C HIS A 297 23.16 -3.32 -4.26
N ALA A 298 24.19 -4.06 -3.87
CA ALA A 298 24.01 -5.30 -3.13
C ALA A 298 23.27 -5.05 -1.81
N ILE A 299 22.28 -5.89 -1.52
CA ILE A 299 21.58 -5.88 -0.25
C ILE A 299 22.32 -6.72 0.78
N ILE A 300 22.29 -6.29 2.02
CA ILE A 300 22.77 -7.05 3.16
C ILE A 300 21.58 -7.79 3.76
N VAL A 301 21.61 -9.10 3.69
CA VAL A 301 20.66 -9.92 4.47
C VAL A 301 21.28 -10.14 5.84
N GLU A 302 20.51 -9.87 6.86
CA GLU A 302 20.91 -10.12 8.24
C GLU A 302 21.38 -11.57 8.42
N ALA A 303 22.42 -11.72 9.25
CA ALA A 303 22.97 -13.04 9.61
C ALA A 303 23.31 -13.04 11.10
N GLU A 304 22.63 -13.86 11.86
CA GLU A 304 22.83 -14.01 13.29
C GLU A 304 24.12 -14.77 13.65
N PRO A 305 24.78 -14.38 14.76
CA PRO A 305 24.47 -13.25 15.64
C PRO A 305 25.00 -11.93 15.08
N ASN A 306 24.19 -10.88 15.14
CA ASN A 306 24.49 -9.53 14.64
C ASN A 306 24.30 -8.42 15.70
N SER A 307 24.48 -8.74 16.98
CA SER A 307 24.36 -7.83 18.11
C SER A 307 25.46 -6.73 18.17
N LEU A 308 25.32 -5.77 19.07
CA LEU A 308 26.35 -4.71 19.33
C LEU A 308 27.77 -5.25 19.54
N ASP A 309 27.91 -6.43 20.17
CA ASP A 309 29.19 -7.08 20.39
C ASP A 309 29.74 -7.79 19.15
N LYS A 310 28.85 -8.12 18.20
CA LYS A 310 29.17 -8.85 16.97
C LYS A 310 28.44 -8.24 15.76
N PRO A 311 28.64 -6.94 15.48
CA PRO A 311 27.91 -6.26 14.41
C PRO A 311 28.28 -6.81 13.04
N GLN A 312 27.29 -6.89 12.16
CA GLN A 312 27.53 -7.21 10.76
C GLN A 312 28.19 -6.02 10.05
N VAL A 313 29.25 -6.27 9.28
CA VAL A 313 29.99 -5.20 8.61
C VAL A 313 29.25 -4.75 7.36
N ALA A 314 29.10 -3.43 7.20
CA ALA A 314 28.46 -2.78 6.07
C ALA A 314 29.32 -1.66 5.48
N SER A 315 29.09 -1.30 4.23
CA SER A 315 29.76 -0.17 3.58
C SER A 315 28.74 0.80 2.99
N LEU A 316 28.78 2.07 3.43
CA LEU A 316 27.86 3.11 2.95
C LEU A 316 28.07 3.45 1.46
N PRO A 317 27.00 3.65 0.66
CA PRO A 317 25.61 3.40 1.06
C PRO A 317 25.29 1.89 1.08
N PHE A 318 24.33 1.49 1.94
CA PHE A 318 23.85 0.12 1.97
C PHE A 318 22.35 0.04 2.25
N THR A 319 21.74 -1.04 1.79
CA THR A 319 20.42 -1.49 2.22
C THR A 319 20.59 -2.81 2.95
N ALA A 320 20.11 -2.88 4.19
CA ALA A 320 20.02 -4.12 4.93
C ALA A 320 18.56 -4.54 5.08
N THR A 321 18.30 -5.83 5.12
CA THR A 321 17.00 -6.40 5.46
C THR A 321 17.19 -7.41 6.57
N GLY A 322 16.36 -7.30 7.59
CA GLY A 322 16.48 -8.11 8.80
C GLY A 322 15.14 -8.44 9.42
N ARG A 323 15.21 -9.22 10.50
CA ARG A 323 14.06 -9.68 11.27
C ARG A 323 14.39 -9.66 12.75
N ILE A 324 13.58 -9.00 13.54
CA ILE A 324 13.64 -9.12 15.00
C ILE A 324 13.10 -10.51 15.37
N GLY A 325 14.03 -11.48 15.50
CA GLY A 325 13.76 -12.91 15.58
C GLY A 325 13.44 -13.39 16.98
N GLU A 326 13.97 -12.73 18.02
CA GLU A 326 13.77 -13.08 19.42
C GLU A 326 13.54 -11.86 20.32
N ARG A 327 13.17 -12.12 21.57
CA ARG A 327 12.90 -11.03 22.51
C ARG A 327 14.17 -10.26 22.87
N ASN A 328 14.12 -8.93 22.76
CA ASN A 328 15.23 -7.99 22.94
C ASN A 328 16.33 -8.10 21.88
N ASP A 329 16.01 -8.66 20.75
CA ASP A 329 16.85 -8.68 19.57
C ASP A 329 17.25 -7.26 19.12
N ARG A 330 18.51 -7.12 18.69
CA ARG A 330 19.11 -5.83 18.34
C ARG A 330 20.09 -6.02 17.20
N ASP A 331 19.64 -5.77 15.99
CA ASP A 331 20.43 -5.96 14.79
C ASP A 331 21.40 -4.81 14.58
N ALA A 332 22.69 -5.07 14.68
CA ALA A 332 23.74 -4.07 14.60
C ALA A 332 24.53 -4.16 13.29
N PHE A 333 24.66 -3.03 12.59
CA PHE A 333 25.46 -2.89 11.38
C PHE A 333 26.59 -1.88 11.60
N ARG A 334 27.84 -2.33 11.46
CA ARG A 334 29.03 -1.51 11.63
C ARG A 334 29.53 -0.98 10.30
N PHE A 335 29.85 0.30 10.26
CA PHE A 335 30.30 0.98 9.06
C PHE A 335 31.29 2.10 9.38
N ALA A 336 32.12 2.48 8.39
CA ALA A 336 33.03 3.61 8.49
C ALA A 336 32.40 4.90 7.95
N ALA A 337 32.65 6.03 8.64
CA ALA A 337 32.24 7.35 8.21
C ALA A 337 33.32 8.40 8.49
N LYS A 338 33.31 9.53 7.74
CA LYS A 338 34.28 10.62 7.84
C LYS A 338 33.67 11.84 8.50
N LYS A 339 34.51 12.59 9.20
CA LYS A 339 34.13 13.88 9.78
C LYS A 339 33.52 14.81 8.74
N GLY A 340 32.38 15.40 9.09
CA GLY A 340 31.65 16.34 8.25
C GLY A 340 30.65 15.69 7.29
N GLU A 341 30.64 14.36 7.15
CA GLU A 341 29.54 13.67 6.46
C GLU A 341 28.23 13.83 7.25
N THR A 342 27.13 13.90 6.54
CA THR A 342 25.80 13.78 7.14
C THR A 342 25.20 12.47 6.64
N LEU A 343 24.84 11.62 7.59
CA LEU A 343 24.27 10.30 7.34
C LEU A 343 22.77 10.33 7.57
N LYS A 344 22.03 9.59 6.74
CA LYS A 344 20.61 9.31 6.94
C LYS A 344 20.41 7.81 7.00
N PHE A 345 19.68 7.39 8.03
CA PHE A 345 19.18 6.04 8.20
C PHE A 345 17.65 6.09 8.15
N ALA A 346 17.05 5.23 7.36
CA ALA A 346 15.60 5.09 7.27
C ALA A 346 15.25 3.61 7.36
N VAL A 347 14.44 3.24 8.32
CA VAL A 347 13.88 1.90 8.41
C VAL A 347 12.47 1.91 7.87
N GLU A 348 12.06 0.86 7.22
CA GLU A 348 10.71 0.66 6.69
C GLU A 348 10.21 -0.70 7.15
N SER A 349 9.09 -0.72 7.83
CA SER A 349 8.36 -1.90 8.29
C SER A 349 6.86 -1.63 8.31
N ARG A 350 6.38 -0.68 9.12
CA ARG A 350 4.93 -0.38 9.22
C ARG A 350 4.37 0.16 7.92
N SER A 351 5.09 1.01 7.24
CA SER A 351 4.73 1.50 5.89
C SER A 351 4.62 0.38 4.85
N LEU A 352 5.24 -0.77 5.10
CA LEU A 352 5.14 -1.98 4.27
C LEU A 352 4.03 -2.94 4.75
N GLY A 353 3.31 -2.62 5.84
CA GLY A 353 2.25 -3.44 6.42
C GLY A 353 2.74 -4.52 7.40
N TYR A 354 3.95 -4.34 7.98
CA TYR A 354 4.50 -5.22 9.01
C TYR A 354 4.39 -4.60 10.41
N PRO A 355 4.34 -5.41 11.47
CA PRO A 355 4.02 -4.91 12.81
C PRO A 355 5.19 -4.31 13.59
N LEU A 356 6.43 -4.36 13.08
CA LEU A 356 7.60 -3.84 13.80
C LEU A 356 7.49 -2.33 14.01
N ASP A 357 7.53 -1.90 15.26
CA ASP A 357 7.67 -0.50 15.67
C ASP A 357 9.16 -0.22 15.85
N ALA A 358 9.79 0.21 14.76
CA ALA A 358 11.23 0.19 14.66
C ALA A 358 11.89 1.36 15.40
N VAL A 359 12.91 1.06 16.20
CA VAL A 359 13.81 2.03 16.82
C VAL A 359 15.15 1.99 16.12
N LEU A 360 15.62 3.16 15.65
CA LEU A 360 16.97 3.37 15.17
C LEU A 360 17.84 3.98 16.27
N GLU A 361 18.97 3.35 16.59
CA GLU A 361 19.93 3.88 17.55
C GLU A 361 21.36 3.79 16.99
N LEU A 362 22.06 4.94 16.97
CA LEU A 362 23.44 5.02 16.50
C LEU A 362 24.40 4.97 17.69
N PHE A 363 25.40 4.12 17.60
CA PHE A 363 26.41 3.92 18.63
C PHE A 363 27.82 4.27 18.17
N SER A 364 28.72 4.51 19.15
CA SER A 364 30.17 4.50 18.97
C SER A 364 30.67 3.13 18.49
N ALA A 365 31.87 3.07 17.94
CA ALA A 365 32.46 1.87 17.37
C ALA A 365 32.48 0.64 18.30
N ASP A 366 32.66 0.90 19.60
CA ASP A 366 32.69 -0.11 20.68
C ASP A 366 31.29 -0.49 21.20
N GLY A 367 30.23 0.13 20.68
CA GLY A 367 28.85 -0.09 21.13
C GLY A 367 28.54 0.50 22.52
N ALA A 368 29.51 1.16 23.16
CA ALA A 368 29.36 1.58 24.57
C ALA A 368 28.53 2.86 24.72
N LYS A 369 28.53 3.74 23.72
CA LYS A 369 27.89 5.05 23.81
C LYS A 369 26.83 5.21 22.72
N SER A 370 25.59 5.44 23.14
CA SER A 370 24.51 5.91 22.25
C SER A 370 24.76 7.35 21.85
N LEU A 371 24.81 7.63 20.56
CA LEU A 371 25.11 8.93 19.97
C LEU A 371 23.84 9.64 19.50
N ALA A 372 22.88 8.90 19.00
CA ALA A 372 21.57 9.40 18.54
C ALA A 372 20.55 8.26 18.52
N ARG A 373 19.28 8.60 18.73
CA ARG A 373 18.15 7.65 18.70
C ARG A 373 16.93 8.32 18.11
N ASN A 374 16.16 7.56 17.34
CA ASN A 374 14.82 7.95 16.89
C ASN A 374 13.93 6.71 16.69
N ASP A 375 12.62 6.85 16.92
CA ASP A 375 11.61 5.80 16.77
C ASP A 375 10.45 6.20 15.83
N ASP A 376 10.35 7.49 15.44
CA ASP A 376 9.33 7.98 14.53
C ASP A 376 9.89 9.01 13.54
N ALA A 377 9.23 9.18 12.38
CA ALA A 377 9.51 10.27 11.43
C ALA A 377 8.34 11.27 11.40
N GLY A 378 8.17 12.03 12.47
CA GLY A 378 7.07 12.98 12.61
C GLY A 378 5.73 12.30 12.86
N LYS A 379 4.89 12.15 11.82
CA LYS A 379 3.63 11.39 11.89
C LYS A 379 3.74 10.00 11.27
N GLU A 380 4.85 9.73 10.61
CA GLU A 380 5.10 8.44 9.96
C GLU A 380 5.66 7.46 11.01
N PRO A 381 5.13 6.24 11.08
CA PRO A 381 5.49 5.28 12.12
C PRO A 381 6.85 4.61 11.94
N ASP A 382 7.50 4.80 10.78
CA ASP A 382 8.81 4.23 10.49
C ASP A 382 9.91 5.24 10.82
N ALA A 383 10.93 4.82 11.58
CA ALA A 383 11.96 5.71 12.09
C ALA A 383 12.93 6.22 11.00
N VAL A 384 13.25 7.51 11.08
CA VAL A 384 14.31 8.14 10.26
C VAL A 384 15.28 8.86 11.17
N LEU A 385 16.56 8.54 11.10
CA LEU A 385 17.63 9.15 11.89
C LEU A 385 18.62 9.87 10.98
N THR A 386 18.87 11.16 11.24
CA THR A 386 19.92 11.92 10.55
C THR A 386 21.02 12.28 11.54
N TYR A 387 22.29 12.09 11.15
CA TYR A 387 23.44 12.32 12.04
C TYR A 387 24.59 13.01 11.32
N ALA A 388 25.08 14.11 11.89
CA ALA A 388 26.29 14.79 11.43
C ALA A 388 27.52 14.15 12.09
N VAL A 389 28.41 13.58 11.31
CA VAL A 389 29.58 12.82 11.78
C VAL A 389 30.64 13.78 12.35
N PRO A 390 30.97 13.72 13.66
CA PRO A 390 31.89 14.67 14.30
C PRO A 390 33.37 14.32 14.10
N ALA A 391 33.71 13.07 13.82
CA ALA A 391 35.08 12.57 13.67
C ALA A 391 35.13 11.37 12.70
N ASP A 392 36.28 11.16 12.06
CA ASP A 392 36.53 9.93 11.30
C ASP A 392 36.50 8.73 12.23
N GLY A 393 35.88 7.66 11.80
CA GLY A 393 35.83 6.43 12.61
C GLY A 393 34.77 5.43 12.15
N GLU A 394 34.65 4.37 12.93
CA GLU A 394 33.59 3.39 12.80
C GLU A 394 32.42 3.75 13.71
N TYR A 395 31.23 3.40 13.27
CA TYR A 395 29.96 3.61 13.96
C TYR A 395 29.11 2.35 13.81
N GLN A 396 28.11 2.18 14.67
CA GLN A 396 27.15 1.10 14.58
C GLN A 396 25.73 1.66 14.56
N ILE A 397 24.92 1.31 13.54
CA ILE A 397 23.48 1.55 13.55
C ILE A 397 22.77 0.28 13.99
N VAL A 398 21.81 0.44 14.89
CA VAL A 398 21.05 -0.65 15.49
C VAL A 398 19.58 -0.49 15.19
N VAL A 399 18.93 -1.59 14.78
CA VAL A 399 17.46 -1.71 14.66
C VAL A 399 16.95 -2.58 15.81
N SER A 400 15.83 -2.20 16.42
CA SER A 400 15.13 -2.99 17.44
C SER A 400 13.65 -2.64 17.44
N ASP A 401 12.82 -3.44 18.13
CA ASP A 401 11.41 -3.13 18.34
C ASP A 401 11.21 -2.30 19.62
N LEU A 402 10.38 -1.24 19.55
CA LEU A 402 10.09 -0.34 20.66
C LEU A 402 9.50 -1.05 21.88
N TYR A 403 8.61 -2.02 21.64
CA TYR A 403 7.90 -2.79 22.67
C TYR A 403 8.52 -4.17 22.95
N ARG A 404 9.64 -4.49 22.28
CA ARG A 404 10.36 -5.79 22.42
C ARG A 404 9.51 -6.97 21.93
N HIS A 405 8.65 -6.71 20.95
CA HIS A 405 7.98 -7.74 20.20
C HIS A 405 8.95 -8.38 19.20
N PHE A 406 8.62 -9.57 18.74
CA PHE A 406 9.46 -10.34 17.83
C PHE A 406 8.64 -11.39 17.08
N GLY A 407 9.19 -11.93 16.03
CA GLY A 407 8.57 -13.03 15.30
C GLY A 407 8.74 -12.96 13.79
N PRO A 408 8.14 -13.87 13.03
CA PRO A 408 8.38 -14.02 11.60
C PRO A 408 7.92 -12.80 10.77
N ARG A 409 7.00 -11.99 11.29
CA ARG A 409 6.51 -10.77 10.64
C ARG A 409 7.21 -9.49 11.09
N TYR A 410 8.10 -9.55 12.09
CA TYR A 410 8.86 -8.39 12.57
C TYR A 410 10.08 -8.16 11.68
N VAL A 411 9.83 -7.98 10.39
CA VAL A 411 10.83 -7.77 9.34
C VAL A 411 10.98 -6.29 9.02
N TYR A 412 12.17 -5.90 8.56
CA TYR A 412 12.47 -4.53 8.21
C TYR A 412 13.41 -4.43 7.00
N ARG A 413 13.40 -3.24 6.40
CA ARG A 413 14.40 -2.78 5.44
C ARG A 413 15.03 -1.51 5.97
N LEU A 414 16.35 -1.53 6.21
CA LEU A 414 17.14 -0.38 6.64
C LEU A 414 17.94 0.16 5.46
N ARG A 415 17.75 1.43 5.12
CA ARG A 415 18.60 2.16 4.19
C ARG A 415 19.53 3.08 4.95
N ALA A 416 20.82 3.03 4.60
CA ALA A 416 21.86 3.88 5.16
C ALA A 416 22.61 4.58 4.04
N GLU A 417 22.59 5.90 4.04
CA GLU A 417 23.13 6.72 2.95
C GLU A 417 23.88 7.96 3.47
N ARG A 418 24.81 8.47 2.63
CA ARG A 418 25.39 9.79 2.83
C ARG A 418 24.50 10.82 2.16
N LEU A 419 24.06 11.82 2.92
CA LEU A 419 23.32 12.94 2.33
C LEU A 419 24.32 13.86 1.61
N ALA A 420 24.24 13.88 0.29
CA ALA A 420 24.92 14.87 -0.52
C ALA A 420 24.12 16.19 -0.55
N ALA A 421 24.82 17.28 -0.90
CA ALA A 421 24.13 18.52 -1.25
C ALA A 421 23.28 18.29 -2.50
N ASP A 422 21.98 18.50 -2.40
CA ASP A 422 20.97 18.15 -3.41
C ASP A 422 19.79 19.10 -3.32
N PHE A 423 18.80 18.92 -4.15
CA PHE A 423 17.54 19.65 -4.07
C PHE A 423 16.35 18.73 -4.36
N ARG A 424 15.21 19.10 -3.80
CA ARG A 424 13.92 18.48 -4.11
C ARG A 424 13.04 19.47 -4.84
N LEU A 425 12.41 19.03 -5.93
CA LEU A 425 11.38 19.78 -6.63
C LEU A 425 10.01 19.22 -6.28
N SER A 426 9.09 20.12 -6.00
CA SER A 426 7.68 19.77 -5.84
C SER A 426 6.79 20.75 -6.61
N ALA A 427 5.63 20.27 -7.04
CA ALA A 427 4.57 21.07 -7.64
C ALA A 427 3.34 20.99 -6.75
N ASP A 428 2.55 22.08 -6.68
CA ASP A 428 1.34 22.13 -5.87
C ASP A 428 0.16 21.33 -6.48
N ALA A 429 0.30 20.92 -7.76
CA ALA A 429 -0.71 20.15 -8.48
C ALA A 429 -0.08 18.93 -9.18
N GLN A 430 -0.84 17.86 -9.29
CA GLN A 430 -0.44 16.62 -9.97
C GLN A 430 -0.86 16.59 -11.45
N ALA A 431 -1.70 17.53 -11.89
CA ALA A 431 -2.16 17.67 -13.26
C ALA A 431 -2.20 19.12 -13.67
N PHE A 432 -1.80 19.39 -14.92
CA PHE A 432 -1.77 20.71 -15.52
C PHE A 432 -2.43 20.64 -16.88
N THR A 433 -3.26 21.66 -17.22
CA THR A 433 -3.94 21.75 -18.51
C THR A 433 -3.16 22.66 -19.45
N LEU A 434 -2.71 22.12 -20.59
CA LEU A 434 -2.06 22.88 -21.64
C LEU A 434 -3.10 23.39 -22.64
N ALA A 435 -3.31 24.68 -22.72
CA ALA A 435 -4.14 25.28 -23.76
C ALA A 435 -3.38 25.34 -25.10
N ALA A 436 -4.03 24.94 -26.19
CA ALA A 436 -3.42 24.94 -27.51
C ALA A 436 -2.88 26.34 -27.90
N GLY A 437 -1.62 26.39 -28.31
CA GLY A 437 -0.95 27.62 -28.73
C GLY A 437 -0.55 28.60 -27.61
N LYS A 438 -0.65 28.17 -26.33
CA LYS A 438 -0.20 28.97 -25.17
C LYS A 438 0.91 28.23 -24.43
N PRO A 439 1.91 28.93 -23.87
CA PRO A 439 2.89 28.33 -22.98
C PRO A 439 2.18 27.87 -21.67
N LEU A 440 2.66 26.80 -21.10
CA LEU A 440 2.27 26.34 -19.76
C LEU A 440 3.41 26.64 -18.78
N GLU A 441 3.14 27.50 -17.80
CA GLU A 441 4.05 27.74 -16.69
C GLU A 441 3.64 26.85 -15.52
N ILE A 442 4.58 25.99 -15.08
CA ILE A 442 4.38 25.11 -13.93
C ILE A 442 5.19 25.67 -12.76
N PRO A 443 4.54 26.22 -11.72
CA PRO A 443 5.24 26.68 -10.53
C PRO A 443 5.85 25.50 -9.79
N LEU A 444 7.16 25.53 -9.62
CA LEU A 444 7.90 24.52 -8.86
C LEU A 444 8.44 25.13 -7.58
N LYS A 445 8.31 24.38 -6.49
CA LYS A 445 9.00 24.68 -5.23
C LYS A 445 10.31 23.91 -5.19
N ILE A 446 11.40 24.62 -4.90
CA ILE A 446 12.71 24.02 -4.67
C ILE A 446 13.02 24.01 -3.17
N GLU A 447 13.27 22.83 -2.63
CA GLU A 447 13.83 22.63 -1.30
C GLU A 447 15.31 22.26 -1.47
N ARG A 448 16.21 23.10 -0.95
CA ARG A 448 17.67 22.87 -1.01
C ARG A 448 18.12 22.06 0.20
N LEU A 449 18.70 20.89 -0.05
CA LEU A 449 19.17 19.96 0.97
C LEU A 449 20.68 20.12 1.17
N GLN A 450 21.15 19.97 2.41
CA GLN A 450 22.57 19.98 2.76
C GLN A 450 23.35 21.21 2.20
N ASN A 451 22.74 22.41 2.26
CA ASN A 451 23.32 23.64 1.74
C ASN A 451 23.64 23.61 0.23
N PHE A 452 22.88 22.90 -0.56
CA PHE A 452 23.01 22.90 -2.01
C PHE A 452 22.98 24.32 -2.58
N LYS A 453 24.04 24.69 -3.33
CA LYS A 453 24.22 26.03 -3.91
C LYS A 453 24.13 26.04 -5.44
N GLY A 454 23.82 24.90 -6.08
CA GLY A 454 23.64 24.79 -7.51
C GLY A 454 22.45 25.64 -8.01
N GLU A 455 22.53 26.12 -9.26
CA GLU A 455 21.44 26.79 -9.98
C GLU A 455 20.57 25.77 -10.70
#